data_0fab4a188da739d585a38ea279802b79
#
_entry.id   0fab4a188da739d585a38ea279802b79
#
_cell.length_a   1.000
_cell.length_b   1.000
_cell.length_c   1.000
_cell.angle_alpha   90.00
_cell.angle_beta   90.00
_cell.angle_gamma   90.00
#
_symmetry.space_group_name_H-M   'P 1'
#
loop_
_entity.id
_entity.type
_entity.pdbx_description
1 polymer ?
#
loop_
_entity_poly.entity_id
_entity_poly.type
_entity_poly.pdbx_seq_one_letter_code
_entity_poly.pdbx_strand_id
1 'polypeptide(L)'
;MASATRQFARRFAPEADHGANAGLAAARNFLEPVKEKFPWITYSDLWILAGVCAIQEMLGPAIPYRPGRSDRDVSGCTPDGRLPDASKRSGHLRDIFYRMGFNDQEIVALSGAHALGRCHTDRSGYEGPWTFSPTVLTNDYFRLLVEEKWQWKKWNGPAQYEDKSTKSLMMLPSDIALIEDKKFKPWVEKYAKDNDAFFKDFSDVVLRLFELGVPFAQGTENQRWTFKPTNQE
;
A
#
# COMPACT_ATOMS: atom_id res chain seq x y z
N MET A 1 -13.94 16.33 -14.62
CA MET A 1 -13.61 14.89 -14.74
C MET A 1 -12.09 14.76 -14.71
N ALA A 2 -11.49 14.46 -13.57
CA ALA A 2 -10.04 14.27 -13.48
C ALA A 2 -9.73 12.88 -14.04
N SER A 3 -9.06 12.82 -15.18
CA SER A 3 -8.58 11.59 -15.79
C SER A 3 -7.77 10.78 -14.79
N ALA A 4 -8.32 9.65 -14.37
CA ALA A 4 -7.70 8.70 -13.45
C ALA A 4 -6.66 7.81 -14.14
N THR A 5 -6.12 8.23 -15.27
CA THR A 5 -5.12 7.46 -16.01
C THR A 5 -3.78 7.51 -15.29
N ARG A 6 -3.65 6.68 -14.27
CA ARG A 6 -2.36 6.42 -13.60
C ARG A 6 -1.55 5.43 -14.43
N GLN A 7 -1.00 5.92 -15.52
CA GLN A 7 0.05 5.23 -16.25
C GLN A 7 1.37 5.65 -15.59
N PHE A 8 2.19 4.67 -15.22
CA PHE A 8 3.32 4.86 -14.34
C PHE A 8 4.45 5.66 -14.99
N ALA A 9 4.57 6.93 -14.62
CA ALA A 9 5.73 7.77 -14.91
C ALA A 9 6.72 7.85 -13.72
N ARG A 10 6.49 7.09 -12.65
CA ARG A 10 7.27 7.11 -11.39
C ARG A 10 8.76 6.78 -11.51
N ARG A 11 9.22 6.38 -12.69
CA ARG A 11 10.65 6.19 -12.99
C ARG A 11 11.35 7.49 -13.33
N PHE A 12 10.61 8.56 -13.65
CA PHE A 12 11.14 9.84 -14.05
C PHE A 12 11.06 10.86 -12.91
N ALA A 13 12.08 11.70 -12.79
CA ALA A 13 11.92 12.98 -12.13
C ALA A 13 10.91 13.84 -12.94
N PRO A 14 10.00 14.60 -12.32
CA PRO A 14 9.93 14.90 -10.88
C PRO A 14 9.18 13.84 -10.02
N GLU A 15 8.39 12.93 -10.60
CA GLU A 15 7.54 12.02 -9.78
C GLU A 15 8.37 11.04 -8.94
N ALA A 16 9.51 10.58 -9.45
CA ALA A 16 10.43 9.71 -8.69
C ALA A 16 10.99 10.40 -7.44
N ASP A 17 11.07 11.73 -7.46
CA ASP A 17 11.69 12.56 -6.42
C ASP A 17 10.68 13.11 -5.41
N HIS A 18 9.38 12.81 -5.56
CA HIS A 18 8.39 13.17 -4.56
C HIS A 18 8.74 12.55 -3.20
N GLY A 19 8.59 13.32 -2.11
CA GLY A 19 8.91 12.85 -0.77
C GLY A 19 8.22 11.54 -0.39
N ALA A 20 6.96 11.36 -0.81
CA ALA A 20 6.21 10.12 -0.58
C ALA A 20 6.72 8.91 -1.39
N ASN A 21 7.65 9.10 -2.34
CA ASN A 21 8.30 8.05 -3.12
C ASN A 21 9.76 7.79 -2.66
N ALA A 22 10.19 8.39 -1.57
CA ALA A 22 11.54 8.21 -1.03
C ALA A 22 11.83 6.73 -0.76
N GLY A 23 13.00 6.24 -1.21
CA GLY A 23 13.43 4.85 -1.04
C GLY A 23 12.90 3.85 -2.07
N LEU A 24 11.95 4.21 -2.93
CA LEU A 24 11.39 3.27 -3.93
C LEU A 24 12.37 2.93 -5.06
N ALA A 25 13.46 3.69 -5.22
CA ALA A 25 14.50 3.37 -6.20
C ALA A 25 15.09 1.97 -5.99
N ALA A 26 15.27 1.54 -4.73
CA ALA A 26 15.77 0.20 -4.42
C ALA A 26 14.85 -0.89 -5.00
N ALA A 27 13.53 -0.77 -4.79
CA ALA A 27 12.56 -1.73 -5.32
C ALA A 27 12.54 -1.74 -6.87
N ARG A 28 12.64 -0.56 -7.49
CA ARG A 28 12.74 -0.48 -8.96
C ARG A 28 13.99 -1.19 -9.47
N ASN A 29 15.14 -0.95 -8.86
CA ASN A 29 16.42 -1.55 -9.27
C ASN A 29 16.41 -3.08 -9.12
N PHE A 30 15.72 -3.66 -8.14
CA PHE A 30 15.55 -5.11 -8.04
C PHE A 30 14.81 -5.73 -9.22
N LEU A 31 13.97 -4.95 -9.91
CA LEU A 31 13.18 -5.43 -11.04
C LEU A 31 13.84 -5.20 -12.40
N GLU A 32 14.93 -4.41 -12.48
CA GLU A 32 15.64 -4.16 -13.74
C GLU A 32 16.16 -5.44 -14.39
N PRO A 33 16.80 -6.42 -13.69
CA PRO A 33 17.21 -7.68 -14.32
C PRO A 33 16.04 -8.48 -14.90
N VAL A 34 14.84 -8.37 -14.30
CA VAL A 34 13.63 -9.00 -14.84
C VAL A 34 13.20 -8.28 -16.11
N LYS A 35 13.21 -6.93 -16.10
CA LYS A 35 12.90 -6.10 -17.27
C LYS A 35 13.85 -6.36 -18.43
N GLU A 36 15.16 -6.51 -18.18
CA GLU A 36 16.15 -6.85 -19.18
C GLU A 36 15.89 -8.22 -19.83
N LYS A 37 15.50 -9.21 -19.02
CA LYS A 37 15.15 -10.55 -19.49
C LYS A 37 13.85 -10.60 -20.27
N PHE A 38 12.88 -9.75 -19.93
CA PHE A 38 11.56 -9.67 -20.54
C PHE A 38 11.26 -8.26 -21.05
N PRO A 39 11.96 -7.78 -22.09
CA PRO A 39 11.90 -6.38 -22.53
C PRO A 39 10.52 -5.96 -23.06
N TRP A 40 9.68 -6.91 -23.45
CA TRP A 40 8.32 -6.66 -23.95
C TRP A 40 7.31 -6.29 -22.86
N ILE A 41 7.55 -6.63 -21.58
CA ILE A 41 6.64 -6.24 -20.51
C ILE A 41 6.79 -4.74 -20.21
N THR A 42 5.67 -4.01 -20.02
CA THR A 42 5.75 -2.61 -19.58
C THR A 42 6.24 -2.52 -18.13
N TYR A 43 6.89 -1.45 -17.74
CA TYR A 43 7.23 -1.22 -16.33
C TYR A 43 5.99 -1.19 -15.45
N SER A 44 4.90 -0.62 -15.96
CA SER A 44 3.61 -0.57 -15.27
C SER A 44 3.09 -1.96 -14.94
N ASP A 45 3.11 -2.88 -15.88
CA ASP A 45 2.69 -4.26 -15.66
C ASP A 45 3.68 -5.04 -14.80
N LEU A 46 4.98 -4.86 -15.01
CA LEU A 46 6.02 -5.51 -14.23
C LEU A 46 5.92 -5.15 -12.74
N TRP A 47 5.77 -3.87 -12.41
CA TRP A 47 5.72 -3.43 -11.01
C TRP A 47 4.44 -3.87 -10.29
N ILE A 48 3.31 -3.90 -10.99
CA ILE A 48 2.06 -4.41 -10.41
C ILE A 48 2.15 -5.93 -10.23
N LEU A 49 2.68 -6.66 -11.22
CA LEU A 49 2.89 -8.10 -11.11
C LEU A 49 3.83 -8.43 -9.93
N ALA A 50 4.95 -7.72 -9.81
CA ALA A 50 5.86 -7.90 -8.68
C ALA A 50 5.19 -7.63 -7.33
N GLY A 51 4.33 -6.61 -7.25
CA GLY A 51 3.54 -6.33 -6.05
C GLY A 51 2.56 -7.44 -5.70
N VAL A 52 1.87 -8.00 -6.69
CA VAL A 52 0.96 -9.15 -6.51
C VAL A 52 1.73 -10.37 -6.01
N CYS A 53 2.84 -10.72 -6.65
CA CYS A 53 3.69 -11.84 -6.24
C CYS A 53 4.24 -11.63 -4.81
N ALA A 54 4.75 -10.45 -4.51
CA ALA A 54 5.30 -10.14 -3.19
C ALA A 54 4.26 -10.30 -2.08
N ILE A 55 3.02 -9.84 -2.28
CA ILE A 55 1.94 -10.01 -1.31
C ILE A 55 1.67 -11.50 -1.04
N GLN A 56 1.61 -12.32 -2.08
CA GLN A 56 1.38 -13.75 -1.96
C GLN A 56 2.55 -14.47 -1.26
N GLU A 57 3.80 -14.16 -1.65
CA GLU A 57 4.99 -14.76 -1.04
C GLU A 57 5.14 -14.40 0.44
N MET A 58 4.59 -13.26 0.86
CA MET A 58 4.49 -12.83 2.25
C MET A 58 3.22 -13.35 2.95
N LEU A 59 2.65 -14.46 2.48
CA LEU A 59 1.47 -15.16 3.02
C LEU A 59 0.17 -14.35 2.95
N GLY A 60 0.12 -13.32 2.14
CA GLY A 60 -1.10 -12.56 1.88
C GLY A 60 -2.07 -13.29 0.92
N PRO A 61 -3.24 -12.69 0.67
CA PRO A 61 -4.24 -13.27 -0.22
C PRO A 61 -3.76 -13.25 -1.67
N ALA A 62 -4.26 -14.18 -2.47
CA ALA A 62 -4.11 -14.14 -3.90
C ALA A 62 -4.84 -12.91 -4.47
N ILE A 63 -4.13 -12.08 -5.21
CA ILE A 63 -4.69 -10.91 -5.87
C ILE A 63 -4.73 -11.20 -7.38
N PRO A 64 -5.92 -11.18 -8.00
CA PRO A 64 -6.01 -11.37 -9.43
C PRO A 64 -5.24 -10.30 -10.20
N TYR A 65 -4.59 -10.70 -11.27
CA TYR A 65 -3.78 -9.82 -12.12
C TYR A 65 -4.18 -9.98 -13.59
N ARG A 66 -4.16 -8.88 -14.33
CA ARG A 66 -4.16 -8.87 -15.79
C ARG A 66 -3.15 -7.86 -16.33
N PRO A 67 -2.48 -8.17 -17.46
CA PRO A 67 -1.62 -7.23 -18.15
C PRO A 67 -2.44 -6.22 -18.97
N GLY A 68 -1.76 -5.23 -19.56
CA GLY A 68 -2.37 -4.28 -20.48
C GLY A 68 -2.20 -2.82 -20.06
N ARG A 69 -1.35 -2.55 -19.07
CA ARG A 69 -0.97 -1.18 -18.68
C ARG A 69 0.08 -0.66 -19.66
N SER A 70 0.01 0.63 -19.96
CA SER A 70 1.00 1.31 -20.79
C SER A 70 1.90 2.18 -19.93
N ASP A 71 3.16 2.27 -20.32
CA ASP A 71 4.09 3.23 -19.74
C ASP A 71 3.83 4.62 -20.33
N ARG A 72 4.07 5.65 -19.52
CA ARG A 72 4.10 7.05 -19.92
C ARG A 72 5.52 7.59 -19.87
N ASP A 73 5.78 8.60 -20.66
CA ASP A 73 6.97 9.43 -20.56
C ASP A 73 6.85 10.46 -19.42
N VAL A 74 7.82 11.35 -19.33
CA VAL A 74 7.89 12.40 -18.30
C VAL A 74 6.66 13.30 -18.26
N SER A 75 5.97 13.50 -19.40
CA SER A 75 4.75 14.31 -19.45
C SER A 75 3.57 13.69 -18.70
N GLY A 76 3.64 12.40 -18.44
CA GLY A 76 2.67 11.66 -17.62
C GLY A 76 2.87 11.78 -16.13
N CYS A 77 3.96 12.42 -15.66
CA CYS A 77 4.21 12.61 -14.23
C CYS A 77 3.10 13.45 -13.57
N THR A 78 2.67 13.01 -12.41
CA THR A 78 1.64 13.72 -11.64
C THR A 78 2.26 14.75 -10.70
N PRO A 79 1.57 15.85 -10.36
CA PRO A 79 2.02 16.77 -9.32
C PRO A 79 2.17 16.07 -7.97
N ASP A 80 3.10 16.55 -7.14
CA ASP A 80 3.25 16.10 -5.74
C ASP A 80 1.99 16.39 -4.90
N GLY A 81 1.94 15.80 -3.69
CA GLY A 81 0.83 16.01 -2.75
C GLY A 81 -0.44 15.18 -3.06
N ARG A 82 -0.39 14.21 -3.96
CA ARG A 82 -1.53 13.34 -4.29
C ARG A 82 -1.59 12.05 -3.48
N LEU A 83 -0.55 11.73 -2.73
CA LEU A 83 -0.48 10.57 -1.84
C LEU A 83 -0.84 10.97 -0.40
N PRO A 84 -1.27 10.02 0.45
CA PRO A 84 -1.54 10.31 1.84
C PRO A 84 -0.30 10.86 2.57
N ASP A 85 -0.53 11.86 3.41
CA ASP A 85 0.46 12.41 4.33
C ASP A 85 0.29 11.72 5.70
N ALA A 86 1.33 11.01 6.11
CA ALA A 86 1.34 10.19 7.34
C ALA A 86 1.09 11.00 8.62
N SER A 87 1.40 12.30 8.62
CA SER A 87 1.19 13.20 9.76
C SER A 87 -0.26 13.64 9.94
N LYS A 88 -1.11 13.39 8.93
CA LYS A 88 -2.50 13.85 8.90
C LYS A 88 -3.47 12.76 9.35
N ARG A 89 -4.72 13.17 9.58
CA ARG A 89 -5.75 12.32 10.18
C ARG A 89 -6.87 11.97 9.20
N SER A 90 -7.98 11.43 9.71
CA SER A 90 -9.09 10.83 8.95
C SER A 90 -9.65 11.71 7.85
N GLY A 91 -9.79 13.03 8.07
CA GLY A 91 -10.27 13.96 7.04
C GLY A 91 -9.38 13.91 5.79
N HIS A 92 -8.07 14.01 5.96
CA HIS A 92 -7.12 13.94 4.86
C HIS A 92 -7.12 12.57 4.16
N LEU A 93 -7.24 11.47 4.91
CA LEU A 93 -7.36 10.13 4.28
C LEU A 93 -8.58 10.09 3.36
N ARG A 94 -9.73 10.63 3.80
CA ARG A 94 -10.92 10.72 2.95
C ARG A 94 -10.70 11.60 1.73
N ASP A 95 -10.09 12.78 1.88
CA ASP A 95 -9.80 13.67 0.74
C ASP A 95 -8.97 12.96 -0.34
N ILE A 96 -7.98 12.17 0.06
CA ILE A 96 -7.12 11.43 -0.87
C ILE A 96 -7.87 10.25 -1.50
N PHE A 97 -8.47 9.37 -0.68
CA PHE A 97 -9.02 8.11 -1.16
C PHE A 97 -10.41 8.25 -1.79
N TYR A 98 -11.27 9.15 -1.31
CA TYR A 98 -12.58 9.42 -1.93
C TYR A 98 -12.42 9.99 -3.34
N ARG A 99 -11.41 10.83 -3.56
CA ARG A 99 -11.06 11.29 -4.91
C ARG A 99 -10.77 10.13 -5.87
N MET A 100 -10.27 9.02 -5.36
CA MET A 100 -9.99 7.80 -6.11
C MET A 100 -11.20 6.84 -6.18
N GLY A 101 -12.29 7.20 -5.50
CA GLY A 101 -13.52 6.42 -5.47
C GLY A 101 -13.58 5.35 -4.37
N PHE A 102 -12.63 5.34 -3.42
CA PHE A 102 -12.65 4.41 -2.28
C PHE A 102 -13.49 4.97 -1.14
N ASN A 103 -14.19 4.09 -0.42
CA ASN A 103 -14.98 4.41 0.76
C ASN A 103 -14.22 4.16 2.07
N ASP A 104 -14.87 4.39 3.23
CA ASP A 104 -14.24 4.26 4.55
C ASP A 104 -13.76 2.83 4.85
N GLN A 105 -14.52 1.80 4.48
CA GLN A 105 -14.12 0.41 4.62
C GLN A 105 -12.85 0.11 3.81
N GLU A 106 -12.85 0.54 2.57
CA GLU A 106 -11.75 0.32 1.62
C GLU A 106 -10.47 1.06 2.05
N ILE A 107 -10.60 2.26 2.64
CA ILE A 107 -9.47 2.98 3.24
C ILE A 107 -8.84 2.15 4.36
N VAL A 108 -9.66 1.62 5.26
CA VAL A 108 -9.18 0.79 6.37
C VAL A 108 -8.53 -0.49 5.85
N ALA A 109 -9.17 -1.19 4.89
CA ALA A 109 -8.61 -2.39 4.29
C ALA A 109 -7.23 -2.13 3.64
N LEU A 110 -7.09 -1.06 2.84
CA LEU A 110 -5.81 -0.68 2.21
C LEU A 110 -4.73 -0.34 3.24
N SER A 111 -5.11 0.27 4.37
CA SER A 111 -4.16 0.59 5.44
C SER A 111 -3.53 -0.67 6.05
N GLY A 112 -4.18 -1.82 5.94
CA GLY A 112 -3.64 -3.13 6.33
C GLY A 112 -2.34 -3.52 5.63
N ALA A 113 -1.98 -2.88 4.51
CA ALA A 113 -0.67 -3.02 3.89
C ALA A 113 0.49 -2.65 4.84
N HIS A 114 0.25 -1.85 5.87
CA HIS A 114 1.22 -1.52 6.92
C HIS A 114 1.58 -2.73 7.81
N ALA A 115 0.90 -3.88 7.69
CA ALA A 115 1.40 -5.12 8.27
C ALA A 115 2.78 -5.51 7.70
N LEU A 116 3.12 -5.01 6.50
CA LEU A 116 4.36 -5.31 5.81
C LEU A 116 5.38 -4.15 5.91
N GLY A 117 6.64 -4.53 6.04
CA GLY A 117 7.75 -3.61 5.99
C GLY A 117 7.94 -2.78 7.26
N ARG A 118 8.72 -1.71 7.10
CA ARG A 118 9.04 -0.77 8.16
C ARG A 118 9.41 0.59 7.59
N CYS A 119 9.33 1.62 8.41
CA CYS A 119 9.87 2.93 8.11
C CYS A 119 11.37 2.99 8.38
N HIS A 120 12.07 3.84 7.61
CA HIS A 120 13.48 4.15 7.75
C HIS A 120 13.68 5.67 7.76
N THR A 121 14.53 6.14 8.68
CA THR A 121 14.76 7.58 8.90
C THR A 121 15.38 8.29 7.70
N ASP A 122 16.18 7.56 6.91
CA ASP A 122 16.83 8.04 5.67
C ASP A 122 15.89 8.04 4.45
N ARG A 123 14.63 7.63 4.61
CA ARG A 123 13.64 7.54 3.53
C ARG A 123 12.41 8.36 3.87
N SER A 124 11.48 7.80 4.65
CA SER A 124 10.26 8.51 5.07
C SER A 124 10.47 9.49 6.23
N GLY A 125 11.62 9.42 6.90
CA GLY A 125 11.88 10.16 8.12
C GLY A 125 11.35 9.50 9.39
N TYR A 126 10.35 8.61 9.27
CA TYR A 126 9.81 7.79 10.35
C TYR A 126 10.68 6.56 10.62
N GLU A 127 10.48 5.88 11.74
CA GLU A 127 11.31 4.75 12.15
C GLU A 127 10.49 3.60 12.74
N GLY A 128 10.81 2.38 12.33
CA GLY A 128 10.33 1.14 12.93
C GLY A 128 9.28 0.41 12.12
N PRO A 129 8.99 -0.85 12.51
CA PRO A 129 7.94 -1.68 11.93
C PRO A 129 6.59 -1.41 12.61
N TRP A 130 5.50 -1.71 11.93
CA TRP A 130 4.14 -1.68 12.49
C TRP A 130 3.80 -2.97 13.24
N THR A 131 4.42 -4.10 12.85
CA THR A 131 4.16 -5.43 13.43
C THR A 131 5.46 -6.11 13.82
N PHE A 132 5.36 -7.14 14.65
CA PHE A 132 6.53 -7.97 15.01
C PHE A 132 6.99 -8.89 13.88
N SER A 133 6.18 -9.08 12.84
CA SER A 133 6.47 -9.91 11.67
C SER A 133 6.35 -9.14 10.37
N PRO A 134 7.26 -8.18 10.09
CA PRO A 134 7.11 -7.24 8.99
C PRO A 134 7.26 -7.85 7.59
N THR A 135 7.52 -9.12 7.47
CA THR A 135 7.59 -9.89 6.22
C THR A 135 6.42 -10.86 6.03
N VAL A 136 5.43 -10.80 6.91
CA VAL A 136 4.24 -11.66 6.86
C VAL A 136 2.99 -10.80 6.86
N LEU A 137 2.17 -10.90 5.80
CA LEU A 137 0.89 -10.21 5.77
C LEU A 137 -0.15 -11.00 6.56
N THR A 138 -0.62 -10.39 7.63
CA THR A 138 -1.71 -10.87 8.47
C THR A 138 -2.55 -9.70 8.95
N ASN A 139 -3.60 -9.98 9.73
CA ASN A 139 -4.37 -8.93 10.40
C ASN A 139 -3.69 -8.37 11.67
N ASP A 140 -2.42 -8.70 11.93
CA ASP A 140 -1.70 -8.23 13.13
C ASP A 140 -1.62 -6.70 13.22
N TYR A 141 -1.54 -6.01 12.10
CA TYR A 141 -1.61 -4.55 12.09
C TYR A 141 -2.88 -4.04 12.80
N PHE A 142 -4.04 -4.61 12.49
CA PHE A 142 -5.32 -4.21 13.11
C PHE A 142 -5.42 -4.69 14.56
N ARG A 143 -4.92 -5.89 14.86
CA ARG A 143 -4.90 -6.41 16.23
C ARG A 143 -4.07 -5.49 17.12
N LEU A 144 -2.86 -5.18 16.73
CA LEU A 144 -1.95 -4.31 17.47
C LEU A 144 -2.50 -2.88 17.63
N LEU A 145 -3.18 -2.34 16.59
CA LEU A 145 -3.86 -1.05 16.71
C LEU A 145 -4.87 -1.02 17.86
N VAL A 146 -5.60 -2.11 18.08
CA VAL A 146 -6.67 -2.21 19.10
C VAL A 146 -6.15 -2.66 20.45
N GLU A 147 -5.24 -3.63 20.48
CA GLU A 147 -4.82 -4.33 21.69
C GLU A 147 -3.70 -3.60 22.42
N GLU A 148 -2.79 -2.94 21.67
CA GLU A 148 -1.66 -2.24 22.27
C GLU A 148 -2.02 -0.84 22.76
N LYS A 149 -1.24 -0.36 23.75
CA LYS A 149 -1.31 1.03 24.22
C LYS A 149 -0.26 1.85 23.52
N TRP A 150 -0.70 2.83 22.77
CA TRP A 150 0.17 3.73 22.01
C TRP A 150 0.47 5.01 22.78
N GLN A 151 1.71 5.51 22.63
CA GLN A 151 2.16 6.81 23.15
C GLN A 151 3.03 7.52 22.13
N TRP A 152 3.16 8.82 22.25
CA TRP A 152 4.09 9.57 21.42
C TRP A 152 5.53 9.15 21.70
N LYS A 153 6.27 8.80 20.65
CA LYS A 153 7.71 8.51 20.71
C LYS A 153 8.47 9.81 20.99
N LYS A 154 9.36 9.79 21.98
CA LYS A 154 10.27 10.89 22.31
C LYS A 154 11.58 10.68 21.55
N TRP A 155 11.77 11.41 20.47
CA TRP A 155 12.93 11.32 19.60
C TRP A 155 13.08 12.58 18.73
N ASN A 156 14.15 12.64 17.87
CA ASN A 156 14.45 13.80 17.02
C ASN A 156 13.81 13.74 15.61
N GLY A 157 12.99 12.74 15.34
CA GLY A 157 12.27 12.57 14.06
C GLY A 157 10.87 13.18 14.08
N PRO A 158 10.10 12.98 13.00
CA PRO A 158 8.71 13.41 12.92
C PRO A 158 7.85 12.73 13.99
N ALA A 159 6.74 13.37 14.36
CA ALA A 159 5.84 12.86 15.37
C ALA A 159 5.25 11.51 14.94
N GLN A 160 5.54 10.48 15.70
CA GLN A 160 5.00 9.12 15.54
C GLN A 160 4.68 8.49 16.90
N TYR A 161 3.90 7.45 16.89
CA TYR A 161 3.60 6.65 18.07
C TYR A 161 4.58 5.47 18.19
N GLU A 162 4.79 5.03 19.43
CA GLU A 162 5.45 3.77 19.79
C GLU A 162 4.54 2.97 20.74
N ASP A 163 4.63 1.66 20.75
CA ASP A 163 3.94 0.84 21.74
C ASP A 163 4.56 1.07 23.13
N LYS A 164 3.71 1.11 24.16
CA LYS A 164 4.17 1.35 25.55
C LYS A 164 4.93 0.17 26.12
N SER A 165 4.63 -1.04 25.68
CA SER A 165 5.11 -2.28 26.27
C SER A 165 6.58 -2.54 25.90
N THR A 166 6.88 -2.57 24.60
CA THR A 166 8.22 -2.93 24.11
C THR A 166 8.98 -1.77 23.50
N LYS A 167 8.29 -0.72 23.06
CA LYS A 167 8.82 0.43 22.33
C LYS A 167 9.52 0.06 21.01
N SER A 168 9.20 -1.13 20.47
CA SER A 168 9.79 -1.66 19.26
C SER A 168 8.89 -1.49 18.02
N LEU A 169 7.60 -1.25 18.25
CA LEU A 169 6.63 -1.00 17.20
C LEU A 169 6.35 0.49 17.03
N MET A 170 5.86 0.85 15.85
CA MET A 170 5.45 2.20 15.54
C MET A 170 4.04 2.26 14.97
N MET A 171 3.38 3.40 15.16
CA MET A 171 2.19 3.78 14.38
C MET A 171 2.32 5.24 13.95
N LEU A 172 1.87 5.51 12.74
CA LEU A 172 1.76 6.86 12.21
C LEU A 172 0.53 7.58 12.80
N PRO A 173 0.49 8.92 12.81
CA PRO A 173 -0.73 9.65 13.12
C PRO A 173 -1.93 9.24 12.26
N SER A 174 -1.70 8.90 10.99
CA SER A 174 -2.72 8.38 10.08
C SER A 174 -3.24 7.00 10.49
N ASP A 175 -2.40 6.13 11.08
CA ASP A 175 -2.83 4.82 11.57
C ASP A 175 -3.71 4.96 12.82
N ILE A 176 -3.28 5.77 13.78
CA ILE A 176 -4.05 6.01 15.00
C ILE A 176 -5.40 6.69 14.68
N ALA A 177 -5.46 7.50 13.63
CA ALA A 177 -6.72 8.07 13.17
C ALA A 177 -7.77 7.01 12.81
N LEU A 178 -7.37 5.80 12.44
CA LEU A 178 -8.32 4.71 12.11
C LEU A 178 -9.10 4.22 13.33
N ILE A 179 -8.50 4.25 14.53
CA ILE A 179 -9.19 3.85 15.77
C ILE A 179 -9.87 4.99 16.48
N GLU A 180 -9.51 6.24 16.18
CA GLU A 180 -10.14 7.44 16.73
C GLU A 180 -11.41 7.85 15.97
N ASP A 181 -11.46 7.59 14.66
CA ASP A 181 -12.59 7.95 13.81
C ASP A 181 -13.75 6.92 13.96
N LYS A 182 -14.94 7.41 14.28
CA LYS A 182 -16.11 6.57 14.54
C LYS A 182 -16.58 5.73 13.36
N LYS A 183 -16.24 6.11 12.12
CA LYS A 183 -16.60 5.36 10.91
C LYS A 183 -15.53 4.37 10.47
N PHE A 184 -14.27 4.64 10.75
CA PHE A 184 -13.17 3.72 10.48
C PHE A 184 -13.07 2.60 11.53
N LYS A 185 -13.21 2.95 12.81
CA LYS A 185 -13.01 2.03 13.93
C LYS A 185 -13.75 0.68 13.82
N PRO A 186 -15.04 0.63 13.43
CA PRO A 186 -15.74 -0.66 13.29
C PRO A 186 -15.08 -1.61 12.29
N TRP A 187 -14.46 -1.08 11.24
CA TRP A 187 -13.73 -1.87 10.25
C TRP A 187 -12.38 -2.38 10.78
N VAL A 188 -11.67 -1.55 11.54
CA VAL A 188 -10.45 -1.98 12.27
C VAL A 188 -10.79 -3.12 13.21
N GLU A 189 -11.85 -2.99 14.03
CA GLU A 189 -12.28 -4.03 14.97
C GLU A 189 -12.73 -5.32 14.29
N LYS A 190 -13.39 -5.22 13.11
CA LYS A 190 -13.75 -6.37 12.28
C LYS A 190 -12.50 -7.11 11.81
N TYR A 191 -11.55 -6.40 11.21
CA TYR A 191 -10.34 -7.02 10.66
C TYR A 191 -9.40 -7.52 11.75
N ALA A 192 -9.35 -6.89 12.92
CA ALA A 192 -8.59 -7.37 14.06
C ALA A 192 -9.05 -8.77 14.54
N LYS A 193 -10.33 -9.09 14.37
CA LYS A 193 -10.95 -10.35 14.80
C LYS A 193 -10.98 -11.43 13.72
N ASP A 194 -10.96 -11.03 12.45
CA ASP A 194 -11.23 -11.90 11.30
C ASP A 194 -10.24 -11.62 10.17
N ASN A 195 -9.19 -12.47 10.10
CA ASN A 195 -8.16 -12.38 9.08
C ASN A 195 -8.72 -12.68 7.67
N ASP A 196 -9.68 -13.60 7.56
CA ASP A 196 -10.24 -13.97 6.26
C ASP A 196 -11.10 -12.83 5.71
N ALA A 197 -11.86 -12.16 6.56
CA ALA A 197 -12.59 -10.95 6.17
C ALA A 197 -11.63 -9.81 5.74
N PHE A 198 -10.49 -9.65 6.44
CA PHE A 198 -9.46 -8.71 6.02
C PHE A 198 -8.90 -9.08 4.65
N PHE A 199 -8.48 -10.33 4.46
CA PHE A 199 -7.87 -10.79 3.21
C PHE A 199 -8.80 -10.66 2.02
N LYS A 200 -10.08 -11.01 2.21
CA LYS A 200 -11.08 -10.85 1.17
C LYS A 200 -11.22 -9.38 0.74
N ASP A 201 -11.48 -8.50 1.70
CA ASP A 201 -11.71 -7.09 1.44
C ASP A 201 -10.43 -6.41 0.91
N PHE A 202 -9.24 -6.77 1.44
CA PHE A 202 -7.93 -6.29 0.97
C PHE A 202 -7.66 -6.69 -0.48
N SER A 203 -7.87 -7.97 -0.84
CA SER A 203 -7.67 -8.45 -2.21
C SER A 203 -8.53 -7.68 -3.20
N ASP A 204 -9.83 -7.53 -2.91
CA ASP A 204 -10.77 -6.82 -3.76
C ASP A 204 -10.37 -5.34 -3.96
N VAL A 205 -9.96 -4.67 -2.89
CA VAL A 205 -9.63 -3.24 -2.93
C VAL A 205 -8.25 -2.99 -3.58
N VAL A 206 -7.26 -3.84 -3.30
CA VAL A 206 -5.94 -3.74 -3.94
C VAL A 206 -6.03 -4.01 -5.43
N LEU A 207 -6.80 -5.03 -5.85
CA LEU A 207 -7.08 -5.25 -7.27
C LEU A 207 -7.65 -3.99 -7.93
N ARG A 208 -8.65 -3.37 -7.31
CA ARG A 208 -9.25 -2.14 -7.82
C ARG A 208 -8.25 -0.99 -7.84
N LEU A 209 -7.37 -0.87 -6.84
CA LEU A 209 -6.30 0.12 -6.80
C LEU A 209 -5.31 -0.09 -7.96
N PHE A 210 -4.93 -1.33 -8.22
CA PHE A 210 -3.99 -1.68 -9.29
C PHE A 210 -4.56 -1.51 -10.69
N GLU A 211 -5.89 -1.57 -10.84
CA GLU A 211 -6.59 -1.34 -12.10
C GLU A 211 -7.11 0.10 -12.27
N LEU A 212 -6.98 0.94 -11.26
CA LEU A 212 -7.56 2.28 -11.24
C LEU A 212 -7.05 3.15 -12.38
N GLY A 213 -7.97 3.59 -13.24
CA GLY A 213 -7.68 4.48 -14.36
C GLY A 213 -6.94 3.82 -15.54
N VAL A 214 -6.81 2.50 -15.55
CA VAL A 214 -6.31 1.77 -16.71
C VAL A 214 -7.45 1.54 -17.69
N PRO A 215 -7.32 1.93 -18.97
CA PRO A 215 -8.39 1.77 -19.97
C PRO A 215 -8.43 0.34 -20.52
N PHE A 216 -8.68 -0.64 -19.67
CA PHE A 216 -8.89 -2.01 -20.12
C PHE A 216 -10.14 -2.10 -21.02
N ALA A 217 -10.09 -3.00 -22.00
CA ALA A 217 -11.25 -3.28 -22.82
C ALA A 217 -12.38 -3.87 -21.96
N GLN A 218 -13.61 -3.48 -22.24
CA GLN A 218 -14.79 -4.02 -21.57
C GLN A 218 -14.89 -5.54 -21.82
N GLY A 219 -15.33 -6.29 -20.81
CA GLY A 219 -15.49 -7.74 -20.92
C GLY A 219 -14.18 -8.53 -20.82
N THR A 220 -13.07 -7.90 -20.39
CA THR A 220 -11.78 -8.58 -20.18
C THR A 220 -11.53 -8.95 -18.71
N GLU A 221 -12.53 -8.83 -17.84
CA GLU A 221 -12.44 -9.19 -16.43
C GLU A 221 -12.11 -10.68 -16.21
N ASN A 222 -12.57 -11.54 -17.12
CA ASN A 222 -12.28 -12.97 -17.15
C ASN A 222 -10.85 -13.31 -17.59
N GLN A 223 -10.06 -12.33 -18.03
CA GLN A 223 -8.65 -12.50 -18.39
C GLN A 223 -7.70 -12.28 -17.21
N ARG A 224 -8.23 -12.16 -16.00
CA ARG A 224 -7.42 -12.09 -14.79
C ARG A 224 -6.87 -13.46 -14.45
N TRP A 225 -5.61 -13.48 -14.06
CA TRP A 225 -4.90 -14.67 -13.60
C TRP A 225 -4.66 -14.58 -12.08
N THR A 226 -4.68 -15.71 -11.42
CA THR A 226 -4.17 -15.88 -10.06
C THR A 226 -2.95 -16.78 -10.11
N PHE A 227 -1.91 -16.44 -9.38
CA PHE A 227 -0.68 -17.20 -9.32
C PHE A 227 -0.67 -18.06 -8.05
N LYS A 228 -0.02 -19.20 -8.11
CA LYS A 228 0.30 -19.98 -6.90
C LYS A 228 1.57 -19.43 -6.28
N PRO A 229 1.68 -19.36 -4.95
CA PRO A 229 2.94 -19.09 -4.28
C PRO A 229 4.01 -20.11 -4.66
N THR A 230 5.27 -19.68 -4.75
CA THR A 230 6.38 -20.56 -5.18
C THR A 230 6.69 -21.68 -4.20
N ASN A 231 6.24 -21.56 -2.94
CA ASN A 231 6.41 -22.59 -1.91
C ASN A 231 5.28 -23.65 -1.90
N GLN A 232 4.36 -23.62 -2.85
CA GLN A 232 3.23 -24.56 -2.97
C GLN A 232 3.32 -25.44 -4.24
N GLU A 233 4.49 -25.56 -4.83
CA GLU A 233 4.77 -26.53 -5.91
C GLU A 233 5.05 -27.95 -5.37
#